data_0f9d91ca11550f775a0c56eb0d9ce430
#
_entry.id   0f9d91ca11550f775a0c56eb0d9ce430
#
_cell.length_a   1.000
_cell.length_b   1.000
_cell.length_c   1.000
_cell.angle_alpha   90.00
_cell.angle_beta   90.00
_cell.angle_gamma   90.00
#
_symmetry.space_group_name_H-M   'P 1'
#
loop_
_entity.id
_entity.type
_entity.pdbx_description
1 polymer ?
#
loop_
_entity_poly.entity_id
_entity_poly.type
_entity_poly.pdbx_seq_one_letter_code
_entity_poly.pdbx_strand_id
1 'polypeptide(L)' 'MNGLIMCSLVALNIFSAPAGNTIVGEVPAYQRIYLMDGSLLRDWVFIGKPGENGVSPRGWVIYAGLGQCQ' A
#
# COMPACT_ATOMS: atom_id res chain seq x y z
N MET A 1 4.75 15.72 9.18
CA MET A 1 5.06 14.88 8.12
C MET A 1 4.44 13.57 8.23
N ASN A 2 3.85 13.21 7.28
CA ASN A 2 3.03 12.08 7.33
C ASN A 2 3.35 11.13 6.26
N GLY A 3 3.37 9.93 6.54
CA GLY A 3 3.54 8.93 5.57
C GLY A 3 4.99 8.65 5.27
N LEU A 4 5.20 7.58 4.64
CA LEU A 4 6.49 7.07 4.35
C LEU A 4 6.38 6.46 2.98
N ILE A 5 7.38 6.57 2.19
CA ILE A 5 7.35 6.00 0.85
C ILE A 5 8.13 4.71 0.84
N MET A 6 7.49 3.66 0.37
CA MET A 6 8.14 2.37 0.19
C MET A 6 7.77 1.86 -1.19
N CYS A 7 8.37 0.79 -1.60
CA CYS A 7 8.05 0.19 -2.87
C CYS A 7 7.57 -1.23 -2.68
N SER A 8 6.68 -1.64 -3.54
CA SER A 8 6.26 -3.02 -3.54
C SER A 8 7.40 -3.86 -4.09
N LEU A 9 7.63 -4.99 -3.48
CA LEU A 9 8.66 -5.91 -3.95
C LEU A 9 8.08 -6.95 -4.88
N VAL A 10 6.78 -7.12 -4.80
CA VAL A 10 6.04 -8.04 -5.65
C VAL A 10 4.71 -7.39 -5.95
N ALA A 11 3.96 -7.93 -6.87
CA ALA A 11 2.62 -7.44 -7.12
C ALA A 11 1.75 -7.74 -5.91
N LEU A 12 0.95 -6.79 -5.50
CA LEU A 12 0.15 -6.90 -4.30
C LEU A 12 -1.30 -6.56 -4.59
N ASN A 13 -2.19 -7.23 -3.88
CA ASN A 13 -3.59 -6.86 -3.91
C ASN A 13 -3.86 -5.85 -2.82
N ILE A 14 -4.74 -4.92 -3.09
CA ILE A 14 -5.17 -3.93 -2.12
C ILE A 14 -6.54 -4.36 -1.62
N PHE A 15 -6.69 -4.45 -0.31
CA PHE A 15 -7.93 -4.93 0.30
C PHE A 15 -8.66 -3.80 1.00
N SER A 16 -9.96 -3.94 1.12
CA SER A 16 -10.77 -2.91 1.75
C SER A 16 -10.61 -2.88 3.26
N ALA A 17 -10.06 -3.93 3.84
CA ALA A 17 -9.86 -4.02 5.28
C ALA A 17 -8.64 -4.86 5.57
N PRO A 18 -8.00 -4.67 6.71
CA PRO A 18 -6.85 -5.49 7.07
C PRO A 18 -7.27 -6.95 7.13
N ALA A 19 -6.51 -7.80 6.50
CA ALA A 19 -6.81 -9.22 6.42
C ALA A 19 -8.19 -9.49 5.84
N GLY A 20 -8.66 -8.58 5.00
CA GLY A 20 -10.00 -8.72 4.45
C GLY A 20 -10.05 -9.63 3.25
N ASN A 21 -11.25 -9.75 2.72
CA ASN A 21 -11.47 -10.60 1.57
C ASN A 21 -11.80 -9.86 0.30
N THR A 22 -12.06 -8.57 0.39
CA THR A 22 -12.50 -7.81 -0.77
C THR A 22 -11.32 -7.05 -1.36
N ILE A 23 -10.99 -7.36 -2.58
CA ILE A 23 -9.90 -6.71 -3.28
C ILE A 23 -10.46 -5.47 -3.95
N VAL A 24 -9.86 -4.32 -3.67
CA VAL A 24 -10.29 -3.05 -4.25
C VAL A 24 -9.29 -2.51 -5.25
N GLY A 25 -8.15 -3.12 -5.39
CA GLY A 25 -7.16 -2.67 -6.35
C GLY A 25 -5.95 -3.54 -6.33
N GLU A 26 -4.95 -3.11 -7.05
CA GLU A 26 -3.74 -3.89 -7.22
C GLU A 26 -2.54 -2.96 -7.37
N VAL A 27 -1.42 -3.37 -6.83
CA VAL A 27 -0.17 -2.62 -6.95
C VAL A 27 0.79 -3.50 -7.75
N PRO A 28 1.31 -3.01 -8.86
CA PRO A 28 2.33 -3.78 -9.60
C PRO A 28 3.60 -3.87 -8.77
N ALA A 29 4.43 -4.81 -9.10
CA ALA A 29 5.73 -4.93 -8.44
C ALA A 29 6.57 -3.69 -8.71
N TYR A 30 7.39 -3.35 -7.75
CA TYR A 30 8.33 -2.23 -7.83
C TYR A 30 7.66 -0.88 -8.01
N GLN A 31 6.47 -0.76 -7.46
CA GLN A 31 5.71 0.47 -7.52
C GLN A 31 5.92 1.25 -6.23
N ARG A 32 6.16 2.54 -6.35
CA ARG A 32 6.28 3.41 -5.20
C ARG A 32 4.92 3.65 -4.60
N ILE A 33 4.80 3.49 -3.31
CA ILE A 33 3.54 3.71 -2.62
C ILE A 33 3.76 4.50 -1.34
N TYR A 34 2.70 5.10 -0.90
CA TYR A 34 2.69 6.00 0.22
C TYR A 34 1.99 5.32 1.39
N LEU A 35 2.70 5.12 2.46
CA LEU A 35 2.09 4.57 3.66
C LEU A 35 1.46 5.70 4.43
N MET A 36 0.19 5.55 4.75
CA MET A 36 -0.50 6.58 5.48
C MET A 36 -0.01 6.57 6.92
N ASP A 37 0.14 7.75 7.46
CA ASP A 37 0.67 7.92 8.80
C ASP A 37 -0.19 7.21 9.84
N GLY A 38 0.46 6.47 10.72
CA GLY A 38 -0.24 5.80 11.80
C GLY A 38 -1.10 4.64 11.39
N SER A 39 -0.91 4.14 10.21
CA SER A 39 -1.81 3.16 9.67
C SER A 39 -1.36 1.72 9.78
N LEU A 40 -0.19 1.47 10.32
CA LEU A 40 0.29 0.10 10.41
C LEU A 40 -0.51 -0.68 11.45
N LEU A 41 -1.06 -1.79 11.05
CA LEU A 41 -1.85 -2.62 11.93
C LEU A 41 -1.36 -4.04 11.78
N ARG A 42 -0.49 -4.46 12.64
CA ARG A 42 0.15 -5.76 12.58
C ARG A 42 0.85 -5.94 11.26
N ASP A 43 0.42 -6.89 10.46
CA ASP A 43 1.06 -7.18 9.19
C ASP A 43 0.45 -6.41 8.04
N TRP A 44 -0.46 -5.49 8.32
CA TRP A 44 -1.18 -4.77 7.29
C TRP A 44 -0.94 -3.28 7.43
N VAL A 45 -0.92 -2.59 6.33
CA VAL A 45 -0.72 -1.15 6.35
C VAL A 45 -1.66 -0.51 5.35
N PHE A 46 -2.19 0.65 5.73
CA PHE A 46 -3.09 1.40 4.88
C PHE A 46 -2.25 2.28 3.97
N ILE A 47 -2.49 2.19 2.69
CA ILE A 47 -1.67 2.91 1.73
C ILE A 47 -2.50 3.79 0.83
N GLY A 48 -1.82 4.77 0.23
CA GLY A 48 -2.34 5.53 -0.86
C GLY A 48 -1.22 5.69 -1.84
N LYS A 49 -1.49 6.10 -3.02
CA LYS A 49 -0.47 6.38 -3.98
C LYS A 49 -0.24 7.85 -4.05
N PRO A 50 0.97 8.31 -4.11
CA PRO A 50 1.21 9.73 -4.26
C PRO A 50 0.55 10.18 -5.54
N GLY A 51 -0.24 11.11 -5.39
CA GLY A 51 -0.98 11.77 -6.37
C GLY A 51 -0.81 11.63 -7.81
N GLU A 52 -0.70 10.57 -8.38
CA GLU A 52 -0.55 10.38 -9.69
C GLU A 52 -1.85 10.31 -10.35
N ASN A 53 -2.28 11.27 -10.98
CA ASN A 53 -3.54 11.36 -11.63
C ASN A 53 -4.69 11.29 -10.67
N GLY A 54 -4.40 11.38 -9.43
CA GLY A 54 -5.42 11.41 -8.43
C GLY A 54 -6.29 10.20 -8.35
N VAL A 55 -5.85 9.14 -8.94
CA VAL A 55 -6.69 8.00 -8.95
C VAL A 55 -5.99 6.80 -8.46
N SER A 56 -5.87 6.66 -7.25
CA SER A 56 -5.24 5.50 -6.73
C SER A 56 -6.13 4.92 -5.71
N PRO A 57 -6.41 3.68 -5.77
CA PRO A 57 -7.21 3.07 -4.75
C PRO A 57 -6.47 3.15 -3.46
N ARG A 58 -7.21 3.33 -2.39
CA ARG A 58 -6.66 3.30 -1.06
C ARG A 58 -7.12 2.03 -0.42
N GLY A 59 -6.31 1.48 0.40
CA GLY A 59 -6.69 0.28 1.10
C GLY A 59 -5.52 -0.34 1.79
N TRP A 60 -5.65 -1.58 2.11
CA TRP A 60 -4.70 -2.29 2.97
C TRP A 60 -3.91 -3.29 2.16
N VAL A 61 -2.60 -3.29 2.36
CA VAL A 61 -1.72 -4.28 1.75
C VAL A 61 -0.91 -4.95 2.83
N ILE A 62 -0.39 -6.12 2.52
CA ILE A 62 0.43 -6.83 3.46
C ILE A 62 1.79 -6.17 3.52
N TYR A 63 2.22 -5.84 4.73
CA TYR A 63 3.45 -5.10 4.92
C TYR A 63 4.67 -5.88 4.46
N ALA A 64 4.63 -7.19 4.57
CA ALA A 64 5.77 -8.02 4.18
C ALA A 64 6.10 -7.92 2.68
N GLY A 65 5.16 -7.44 1.87
CA GLY A 65 5.42 -7.27 0.45
C GLY A 65 6.05 -5.95 0.09
N LEU A 66 6.39 -5.13 1.07
CA LEU A 66 6.94 -3.81 0.85
C LEU A 66 8.40 -3.77 1.25
N GLY A 67 9.14 -2.88 0.64
CA GLY A 67 10.52 -2.71 0.99
C GLY A 67 11.02 -1.36 0.56
N GLN A 68 12.31 -1.18 0.70
CA GLN A 68 12.93 0.06 0.37
C GLN A 68 12.94 0.26 -1.12
N CYS A 69 12.64 1.46 -1.56
CA CYS A 69 12.73 1.78 -2.99
C CYS A 69 14.20 1.83 -3.40
N GLN A 70 14.43 1.37 -4.58
CA GLN A 70 15.81 1.35 -5.11
C GLN A 70 16.22 2.66 -5.73
#